data_cb2219adbdca627412a032af62476313
#
_entry.id   cb2219adbdca627412a032af62476313
#
_cell.length_a   1.000
_cell.length_b   1.000
_cell.length_c   1.000
_cell.angle_alpha   90.00
_cell.angle_beta   90.00
_cell.angle_gamma   90.00
#
_symmetry.space_group_name_H-M   'P 1'
#
loop_
_entity.id
_entity.type
_entity.pdbx_description
1 polymer ?
#
loop_
_entity_poly.entity_id
_entity_poly.type
_entity_poly.pdbx_seq_one_letter_code
_entity_poly.pdbx_strand_id
1 'polypeptide(L)'
;MSAAGRVRAEATGAMRTFLRRRTAVFFTFFFPVVLIVIFAGLVRTQGGSSAGLFSQPTGYYLPAYLATVVLFTPLSRVGSEVARYRADNRFEKLATTPLSRAEWLAAHALVNVVLIVLAAAVLVVALLLTGANFTVSPWLAFFVPAASVLFCGIGAILGSLADGQDGAIAASNGIALPLLFLSETFVQPALFPAWFRPLLNASPL
;
A
#
# COMPACT_ATOMS: atom_id res chain seq x y z
N MET A 1 -2.20 29.27 14.31
CA MET A 1 -2.76 28.38 13.28
C MET A 1 -3.54 27.25 13.98
N SER A 2 -4.71 26.88 13.44
CA SER A 2 -5.47 25.72 13.96
C SER A 2 -4.71 24.40 13.72
N ALA A 3 -5.03 23.34 14.46
CA ALA A 3 -4.46 21.99 14.26
C ALA A 3 -4.64 21.52 12.79
N ALA A 4 -5.83 21.70 12.23
CA ALA A 4 -6.09 21.37 10.83
C ALA A 4 -5.21 22.15 9.84
N GLY A 5 -4.91 23.42 10.12
CA GLY A 5 -4.01 24.23 9.31
C GLY A 5 -2.57 23.71 9.33
N ARG A 6 -2.09 23.27 10.50
CA ARG A 6 -0.75 22.68 10.64
C ARG A 6 -0.63 21.33 9.91
N VAL A 7 -1.62 20.45 10.09
CA VAL A 7 -1.69 19.16 9.38
C VAL A 7 -1.72 19.36 7.86
N ARG A 8 -2.52 20.31 7.37
CA ARG A 8 -2.59 20.62 5.93
C ARG A 8 -1.25 21.15 5.39
N ALA A 9 -0.58 22.03 6.12
CA ALA A 9 0.72 22.58 5.72
C ALA A 9 1.77 21.46 5.62
N GLU A 10 1.85 20.59 6.64
CA GLU A 10 2.76 19.43 6.66
C GLU A 10 2.42 18.45 5.53
N ALA A 11 1.14 18.11 5.33
CA ALA A 11 0.70 17.22 4.24
C ALA A 11 1.09 17.79 2.87
N THR A 12 0.93 19.10 2.66
CA THR A 12 1.34 19.75 1.42
C THR A 12 2.85 19.66 1.20
N GLY A 13 3.66 19.85 2.24
CA GLY A 13 5.12 19.69 2.20
C GLY A 13 5.52 18.26 1.88
N ALA A 14 4.92 17.28 2.56
CA ALA A 14 5.16 15.86 2.35
C ALA A 14 4.76 15.41 0.93
N MET A 15 3.63 15.89 0.40
CA MET A 15 3.20 15.63 -0.96
C MET A 15 4.17 16.21 -2.00
N ARG A 16 4.59 17.46 -1.83
CA ARG A 16 5.58 18.08 -2.73
C ARG A 16 6.92 17.34 -2.71
N THR A 17 7.36 16.89 -1.52
CA THR A 17 8.57 16.10 -1.36
C THR A 17 8.46 14.77 -2.10
N PHE A 18 7.31 14.10 -2.01
CA PHE A 18 7.05 12.87 -2.75
C PHE A 18 7.10 13.10 -4.27
N LEU A 19 6.39 14.12 -4.78
CA LEU A 19 6.32 14.41 -6.21
C LEU A 19 7.69 14.78 -6.82
N ARG A 20 8.61 15.31 -6.02
CA ARG A 20 10.00 15.56 -6.44
C ARG A 20 10.83 14.30 -6.59
N ARG A 21 10.45 13.19 -5.95
CA ARG A 21 11.13 11.90 -6.03
C ARG A 21 10.61 11.12 -7.23
N ARG A 22 11.12 11.40 -8.42
CA ARG A 22 10.66 10.80 -9.69
C ARG A 22 10.60 9.27 -9.63
N THR A 23 11.61 8.63 -9.03
CA THR A 23 11.65 7.17 -8.84
C THR A 23 10.50 6.67 -7.98
N ALA A 24 10.21 7.34 -6.86
CA ALA A 24 9.10 6.95 -5.98
C ALA A 24 7.75 7.11 -6.68
N VAL A 25 7.55 8.20 -7.41
CA VAL A 25 6.33 8.44 -8.20
C VAL A 25 6.17 7.35 -9.27
N PHE A 26 7.24 7.05 -10.01
CA PHE A 26 7.23 6.02 -11.03
C PHE A 26 6.83 4.66 -10.45
N PHE A 27 7.51 4.20 -9.40
CA PHE A 27 7.21 2.90 -8.80
C PHE A 27 5.84 2.84 -8.12
N THR A 28 5.34 3.94 -7.57
CA THR A 28 4.01 3.95 -6.95
C THR A 28 2.89 3.84 -7.96
N PHE A 29 3.01 4.47 -9.13
CA PHE A 29 1.92 4.53 -10.11
C PHE A 29 2.14 3.61 -11.31
N PHE A 30 3.37 3.48 -11.78
CA PHE A 30 3.68 2.72 -13.00
C PHE A 30 3.89 1.23 -12.72
N PHE A 31 4.54 0.86 -11.63
CA PHE A 31 4.79 -0.55 -11.30
C PHE A 31 3.53 -1.41 -11.22
N PRO A 32 2.43 -0.96 -10.55
CA PRO A 32 1.18 -1.70 -10.57
C PRO A 32 0.60 -1.90 -11.98
N VAL A 33 0.74 -0.90 -12.86
CA VAL A 33 0.30 -1.01 -14.26
C VAL A 33 1.12 -2.06 -15.02
N VAL A 34 2.43 -2.09 -14.81
CA VAL A 34 3.31 -3.13 -15.40
C VAL A 34 2.87 -4.52 -14.95
N LEU A 35 2.57 -4.69 -13.66
CA LEU A 35 2.06 -5.96 -13.15
C LEU A 35 0.75 -6.36 -13.85
N ILE A 36 -0.21 -5.45 -14.01
CA ILE A 36 -1.45 -5.73 -14.73
C ILE A 36 -1.17 -6.17 -16.17
N VAL A 37 -0.29 -5.47 -16.89
CA VAL A 37 0.04 -5.80 -18.27
C VAL A 37 0.69 -7.19 -18.37
N ILE A 38 1.60 -7.51 -17.46
CA ILE A 38 2.25 -8.83 -17.40
C ILE A 38 1.21 -9.91 -17.12
N PHE A 39 0.38 -9.74 -16.08
CA PHE A 39 -0.63 -10.73 -15.72
C PHE A 39 -1.73 -10.85 -16.78
N ALA A 40 -2.19 -9.75 -17.37
CA ALA A 40 -3.13 -9.80 -18.48
C ALA A 40 -2.56 -10.52 -19.71
N GLY A 41 -1.28 -10.30 -20.01
CA GLY A 41 -0.56 -11.01 -21.05
C GLY A 41 -0.46 -12.52 -20.76
N LEU A 42 -0.06 -12.90 -19.55
CA LEU A 42 0.05 -14.29 -19.12
C LEU A 42 -1.30 -15.02 -19.17
N VAL A 43 -2.37 -14.38 -18.68
CA VAL A 43 -3.74 -14.95 -18.72
C VAL A 43 -4.18 -15.19 -20.16
N ARG A 44 -3.91 -14.26 -21.08
CA ARG A 44 -4.27 -14.43 -22.50
C ARG A 44 -3.48 -15.51 -23.22
N THR A 45 -2.21 -15.72 -22.86
CA THR A 45 -1.34 -16.73 -23.53
C THR A 45 -1.59 -18.14 -23.02
N GLN A 46 -2.17 -18.33 -21.85
CA GLN A 46 -2.46 -19.67 -21.30
C GLN A 46 -3.77 -20.30 -21.82
N GLY A 47 -4.42 -19.70 -22.81
CA GLY A 47 -5.43 -20.29 -23.72
C GLY A 47 -6.30 -21.44 -23.16
N GLY A 48 -7.03 -21.21 -22.05
CA GLY A 48 -8.06 -22.14 -21.62
C GLY A 48 -7.61 -23.36 -20.80
N SER A 49 -6.33 -23.49 -20.42
CA SER A 49 -5.92 -24.54 -19.50
C SER A 49 -6.28 -24.12 -18.05
N SER A 50 -7.33 -24.73 -17.51
CA SER A 50 -7.91 -24.49 -16.20
C SER A 50 -7.00 -24.86 -15.00
N ALA A 51 -5.74 -25.13 -15.22
CA ALA A 51 -4.79 -25.66 -14.22
C ALA A 51 -3.70 -24.67 -13.78
N GLY A 52 -3.73 -23.39 -14.21
CA GLY A 52 -2.69 -22.41 -13.88
C GLY A 52 -3.05 -21.56 -12.64
N LEU A 53 -2.03 -21.05 -11.94
CA LEU A 53 -2.18 -20.11 -10.82
C LEU A 53 -2.98 -18.84 -11.19
N PHE A 54 -3.08 -18.52 -12.48
CA PHE A 54 -3.76 -17.34 -13.03
C PHE A 54 -4.90 -17.73 -13.99
N SER A 55 -5.73 -18.68 -13.57
CA SER A 55 -6.83 -19.20 -14.38
C SER A 55 -8.07 -18.27 -14.46
N GLN A 56 -8.12 -17.24 -13.61
CA GLN A 56 -9.26 -16.32 -13.53
C GLN A 56 -9.12 -15.13 -14.48
N PRO A 57 -10.21 -14.51 -14.92
CA PRO A 57 -10.19 -13.29 -15.72
C PRO A 57 -9.37 -12.18 -15.02
N THR A 58 -8.72 -11.32 -15.81
CA THR A 58 -7.82 -10.26 -15.29
C THR A 58 -8.49 -9.36 -14.24
N GLY A 59 -9.80 -9.10 -14.37
CA GLY A 59 -10.58 -8.30 -13.42
C GLY A 59 -10.76 -8.94 -12.04
N TYR A 60 -10.65 -10.27 -11.95
CA TYR A 60 -10.72 -11.00 -10.68
C TYR A 60 -9.58 -10.59 -9.71
N TYR A 61 -8.43 -10.21 -10.26
CA TYR A 61 -7.24 -9.85 -9.46
C TYR A 61 -7.22 -8.38 -9.02
N LEU A 62 -8.27 -7.58 -9.28
CA LEU A 62 -8.35 -6.19 -8.82
C LEU A 62 -8.15 -6.06 -7.31
N PRO A 63 -8.81 -6.86 -6.44
CA PRO A 63 -8.55 -6.82 -4.99
C PRO A 63 -7.09 -7.12 -4.65
N ALA A 64 -6.45 -8.06 -5.34
CA ALA A 64 -5.04 -8.41 -5.15
C ALA A 64 -4.10 -7.23 -5.41
N TYR A 65 -4.31 -6.53 -6.51
CA TYR A 65 -3.52 -5.35 -6.85
C TYR A 65 -3.73 -4.21 -5.83
N LEU A 66 -5.00 -3.98 -5.43
CA LEU A 66 -5.32 -2.97 -4.43
C LEU A 66 -4.71 -3.33 -3.07
N ALA A 67 -4.85 -4.59 -2.62
CA ALA A 67 -4.27 -5.06 -1.37
C ALA A 67 -2.74 -4.86 -1.36
N THR A 68 -2.06 -5.17 -2.47
CA THR A 68 -0.61 -4.95 -2.59
C THR A 68 -0.25 -3.47 -2.40
N VAL A 69 -0.93 -2.56 -3.09
CA VAL A 69 -0.64 -1.12 -3.01
C VAL A 69 -0.97 -0.58 -1.62
N VAL A 70 -2.12 -0.99 -1.04
CA VAL A 70 -2.59 -0.54 0.28
C VAL A 70 -1.69 -1.05 1.41
N LEU A 71 -1.11 -2.24 1.25
CA LEU A 71 -0.23 -2.84 2.25
C LEU A 71 1.19 -2.26 2.17
N PHE A 72 1.84 -2.38 1.02
CA PHE A 72 3.26 -2.05 0.89
C PHE A 72 3.55 -0.55 0.95
N THR A 73 2.71 0.28 0.31
CA THR A 73 3.00 1.71 0.18
C THR A 73 3.04 2.43 1.53
N PRO A 74 2.00 2.37 2.38
CA PRO A 74 2.01 3.10 3.64
C PRO A 74 2.96 2.47 4.66
N LEU A 75 3.04 1.13 4.70
CA LEU A 75 3.87 0.41 5.65
C LEU A 75 5.35 0.77 5.48
N SER A 76 5.88 0.63 4.28
CA SER A 76 7.28 0.91 3.96
C SER A 76 7.58 2.41 3.98
N ARG A 77 6.70 3.23 3.40
CA ARG A 77 6.94 4.66 3.28
C ARG A 77 6.90 5.39 4.62
N VAL A 78 5.89 5.13 5.46
CA VAL A 78 5.81 5.77 6.78
C VAL A 78 6.88 5.21 7.70
N GLY A 79 7.15 3.90 7.66
CA GLY A 79 8.21 3.28 8.43
C GLY A 79 9.57 3.88 8.12
N SER A 80 9.95 3.97 6.85
CA SER A 80 11.22 4.57 6.45
C SER A 80 11.31 6.06 6.79
N GLU A 81 10.21 6.81 6.70
CA GLU A 81 10.17 8.23 7.04
C GLU A 81 10.34 8.44 8.56
N VAL A 82 9.68 7.65 9.41
CA VAL A 82 9.84 7.68 10.87
C VAL A 82 11.28 7.34 11.26
N ALA A 83 11.85 6.27 10.70
CA ALA A 83 13.24 5.88 10.95
C ALA A 83 14.22 6.98 10.56
N ARG A 84 14.00 7.63 9.41
CA ARG A 84 14.81 8.78 8.96
C ARG A 84 14.70 9.98 9.89
N TYR A 85 13.47 10.32 10.33
CA TYR A 85 13.27 11.42 11.27
C TYR A 85 13.96 11.19 12.61
N ARG A 86 14.04 9.92 13.06
CA ARG A 86 14.80 9.54 14.25
C ARG A 86 16.32 9.68 14.01
N ALA A 87 16.83 9.08 12.94
CA ALA A 87 18.26 9.08 12.63
C ALA A 87 18.82 10.51 12.47
N ASP A 88 18.05 11.42 11.88
CA ASP A 88 18.45 12.81 11.64
C ASP A 88 18.10 13.77 12.80
N ASN A 89 17.62 13.27 13.96
CA ASN A 89 17.10 14.07 15.09
C ASN A 89 16.04 15.10 14.70
N ARG A 90 15.26 14.78 13.65
CA ARG A 90 14.22 15.70 13.13
C ARG A 90 13.02 15.80 14.06
N PHE A 91 12.72 14.76 14.86
CA PHE A 91 11.67 14.84 15.86
C PHE A 91 11.99 15.80 16.99
N GLU A 92 13.26 16.00 17.32
CA GLU A 92 13.72 17.02 18.27
C GLU A 92 13.49 18.42 17.70
N LYS A 93 13.85 18.61 16.43
CA LYS A 93 13.55 19.88 15.71
C LYS A 93 12.04 20.10 15.57
N LEU A 94 11.26 19.04 15.37
CA LEU A 94 9.80 19.13 15.32
C LEU A 94 9.22 19.62 16.65
N ALA A 95 9.80 19.21 17.78
CA ALA A 95 9.40 19.64 19.12
C ALA A 95 9.58 21.16 19.37
N THR A 96 10.40 21.84 18.57
CA THR A 96 10.54 23.32 18.63
C THR A 96 9.47 24.04 17.77
N THR A 97 8.64 23.31 17.07
CA THR A 97 7.54 23.82 16.25
C THR A 97 6.18 23.57 16.94
N PRO A 98 5.12 24.29 16.59
CA PRO A 98 3.79 24.02 17.13
C PRO A 98 3.15 22.74 16.59
N LEU A 99 3.83 21.98 15.71
CA LEU A 99 3.33 20.73 15.13
C LEU A 99 3.62 19.55 16.08
N SER A 100 2.58 18.85 16.53
CA SER A 100 2.76 17.65 17.35
C SER A 100 3.12 16.42 16.51
N ARG A 101 3.72 15.39 17.15
CA ARG A 101 4.03 14.11 16.46
C ARG A 101 2.78 13.43 15.90
N ALA A 102 1.65 13.54 16.58
CA ALA A 102 0.37 13.01 16.12
C ALA A 102 -0.14 13.75 14.87
N GLU A 103 -0.02 15.08 14.84
CA GLU A 103 -0.38 15.90 13.68
C GLU A 103 0.56 15.60 12.48
N TRP A 104 1.84 15.40 12.74
CA TRP A 104 2.80 14.96 11.75
C TRP A 104 2.41 13.60 11.14
N LEU A 105 2.10 12.60 11.98
CA LEU A 105 1.68 11.27 11.51
C LEU A 105 0.36 11.34 10.74
N ALA A 106 -0.61 12.12 11.23
CA ALA A 106 -1.88 12.35 10.55
C ALA A 106 -1.69 12.98 9.16
N ALA A 107 -0.76 13.93 9.02
CA ALA A 107 -0.42 14.53 7.74
C ALA A 107 0.17 13.49 6.76
N HIS A 108 1.08 12.64 7.24
CA HIS A 108 1.66 11.57 6.43
C HIS A 108 0.63 10.49 6.06
N ALA A 109 -0.27 10.12 6.98
CA ALA A 109 -1.37 9.20 6.70
C ALA A 109 -2.30 9.78 5.62
N LEU A 110 -2.68 11.05 5.73
CA LEU A 110 -3.51 11.73 4.73
C LEU A 110 -2.86 11.70 3.33
N VAL A 111 -1.57 12.01 3.25
CA VAL A 111 -0.82 11.94 1.98
C VAL A 111 -0.84 10.51 1.41
N ASN A 112 -0.64 9.50 2.26
CA ASN A 112 -0.69 8.10 1.80
C ASN A 112 -2.08 7.70 1.30
N VAL A 113 -3.15 8.08 2.01
CA VAL A 113 -4.52 7.85 1.54
C VAL A 113 -4.74 8.46 0.16
N VAL A 114 -4.35 9.73 -0.04
CA VAL A 114 -4.49 10.38 -1.36
C VAL A 114 -3.70 9.64 -2.44
N LEU A 115 -2.45 9.26 -2.16
CA LEU A 115 -1.61 8.53 -3.11
C LEU A 115 -2.18 7.16 -3.47
N ILE A 116 -2.73 6.43 -2.49
CA ILE A 116 -3.34 5.12 -2.69
C ILE A 116 -4.64 5.25 -3.50
N VAL A 117 -5.48 6.23 -3.21
CA VAL A 117 -6.68 6.50 -4.00
C VAL A 117 -6.33 6.82 -5.45
N LEU A 118 -5.28 7.63 -5.68
CA LEU A 118 -4.79 7.91 -7.03
C LEU A 118 -4.23 6.66 -7.70
N ALA A 119 -3.46 5.84 -6.98
CA ALA A 119 -2.93 4.58 -7.51
C ALA A 119 -4.06 3.59 -7.82
N ALA A 120 -5.08 3.50 -6.97
CA ALA A 120 -6.27 2.70 -7.22
C ALA A 120 -7.02 3.16 -8.47
N ALA A 121 -7.16 4.47 -8.67
CA ALA A 121 -7.76 5.03 -9.88
C ALA A 121 -6.96 4.65 -11.14
N VAL A 122 -5.63 4.75 -11.08
CA VAL A 122 -4.75 4.32 -12.19
C VAL A 122 -4.90 2.83 -12.48
N LEU A 123 -4.98 1.99 -11.45
CA LEU A 123 -5.22 0.54 -11.57
C LEU A 123 -6.56 0.25 -12.25
N VAL A 124 -7.63 0.89 -11.81
CA VAL A 124 -8.97 0.73 -12.40
C VAL A 124 -8.96 1.13 -13.88
N VAL A 125 -8.36 2.28 -14.21
CA VAL A 125 -8.24 2.72 -15.60
C VAL A 125 -7.42 1.73 -16.43
N ALA A 126 -6.30 1.24 -15.92
CA ALA A 126 -5.47 0.26 -16.61
C ALA A 126 -6.24 -1.04 -16.89
N LEU A 127 -7.04 -1.53 -15.92
CA LEU A 127 -7.88 -2.72 -16.11
C LEU A 127 -8.99 -2.49 -17.13
N LEU A 128 -9.63 -1.33 -17.13
CA LEU A 128 -10.65 -0.98 -18.15
C LEU A 128 -10.05 -0.99 -19.57
N LEU A 129 -8.84 -0.47 -19.73
CA LEU A 129 -8.13 -0.49 -21.02
C LEU A 129 -7.77 -1.90 -21.51
N THR A 130 -7.63 -2.88 -20.61
CA THR A 130 -7.46 -4.29 -21.00
C THR A 130 -8.76 -4.97 -21.41
N GLY A 131 -9.91 -4.30 -21.31
CA GLY A 131 -11.23 -4.88 -21.56
C GLY A 131 -11.69 -5.84 -20.46
N ALA A 132 -11.12 -5.75 -19.26
CA ALA A 132 -11.49 -6.60 -18.13
C ALA A 132 -12.86 -6.21 -17.60
N ASN A 133 -13.74 -7.21 -17.40
CA ASN A 133 -15.01 -7.04 -16.71
C ASN A 133 -14.78 -7.21 -15.19
N PHE A 134 -15.09 -6.19 -14.42
CA PHE A 134 -15.06 -6.23 -12.96
C PHE A 134 -16.11 -5.27 -12.39
N THR A 135 -16.53 -5.56 -11.17
CA THR A 135 -17.42 -4.67 -10.41
C THR A 135 -16.65 -4.00 -9.29
N VAL A 136 -16.76 -2.68 -9.22
CA VAL A 136 -16.18 -1.90 -8.11
C VAL A 136 -17.21 -1.83 -7.00
N SER A 137 -16.92 -2.49 -5.87
CA SER A 137 -17.78 -2.40 -4.70
C SER A 137 -17.66 -1.02 -4.06
N PRO A 138 -18.78 -0.34 -3.69
CA PRO A 138 -18.73 0.93 -2.96
C PRO A 138 -17.95 0.84 -1.62
N TRP A 139 -17.88 -0.34 -1.01
CA TRP A 139 -17.12 -0.60 0.20
C TRP A 139 -15.62 -0.33 0.07
N LEU A 140 -15.06 -0.40 -1.15
CA LEU A 140 -13.67 -0.06 -1.41
C LEU A 140 -13.35 1.40 -1.04
N ALA A 141 -14.32 2.30 -1.22
CA ALA A 141 -14.16 3.71 -0.84
C ALA A 141 -13.96 3.91 0.66
N PHE A 142 -14.43 2.98 1.48
CA PHE A 142 -14.21 2.99 2.93
C PHE A 142 -12.99 2.16 3.33
N PHE A 143 -12.89 0.92 2.87
CA PHE A 143 -11.85 -0.01 3.32
C PHE A 143 -10.45 0.40 2.86
N VAL A 144 -10.28 0.92 1.66
CA VAL A 144 -8.97 1.35 1.14
C VAL A 144 -8.35 2.47 1.99
N PRO A 145 -9.05 3.59 2.30
CA PRO A 145 -8.53 4.59 3.22
C PRO A 145 -8.32 4.07 4.64
N ALA A 146 -9.24 3.27 5.19
CA ALA A 146 -9.13 2.74 6.54
C ALA A 146 -7.91 1.82 6.70
N ALA A 147 -7.71 0.88 5.78
CA ALA A 147 -6.54 0.02 5.75
C ALA A 147 -5.24 0.82 5.55
N SER A 148 -5.27 1.85 4.70
CA SER A 148 -4.11 2.74 4.51
C SER A 148 -3.68 3.42 5.81
N VAL A 149 -4.64 3.91 6.60
CA VAL A 149 -4.35 4.53 7.91
C VAL A 149 -3.81 3.50 8.90
N LEU A 150 -4.40 2.29 8.93
CA LEU A 150 -3.93 1.19 9.76
C LEU A 150 -2.47 0.85 9.46
N PHE A 151 -2.14 0.64 8.18
CA PHE A 151 -0.78 0.29 7.77
C PHE A 151 0.21 1.45 7.91
N CYS A 152 -0.24 2.72 7.87
CA CYS A 152 0.58 3.86 8.29
C CYS A 152 0.95 3.77 9.77
N GLY A 153 0.01 3.39 10.64
CA GLY A 153 0.26 3.19 12.07
C GLY A 153 1.27 2.07 12.32
N ILE A 154 1.07 0.91 11.70
CA ILE A 154 2.01 -0.22 11.80
C ILE A 154 3.40 0.18 11.27
N GLY A 155 3.45 0.84 10.11
CA GLY A 155 4.71 1.36 9.55
C GLY A 155 5.42 2.34 10.50
N ALA A 156 4.67 3.22 11.16
CA ALA A 156 5.24 4.13 12.15
C ALA A 156 5.86 3.39 13.35
N ILE A 157 5.19 2.33 13.83
CA ILE A 157 5.74 1.46 14.89
C ILE A 157 7.04 0.80 14.43
N LEU A 158 7.04 0.17 13.25
CA LEU A 158 8.23 -0.48 12.70
C LEU A 158 9.38 0.51 12.50
N GLY A 159 9.11 1.70 11.97
CA GLY A 159 10.10 2.75 11.82
C GLY A 159 10.63 3.29 13.15
N SER A 160 9.82 3.21 14.22
CA SER A 160 10.26 3.57 15.56
C SER A 160 11.19 2.55 16.21
N LEU A 161 11.12 1.29 15.79
CA LEU A 161 11.93 0.18 16.32
C LEU A 161 13.15 -0.11 15.45
N ALA A 162 13.15 0.27 14.20
CA ALA A 162 14.22 -0.01 13.25
C ALA A 162 15.48 0.82 13.54
N ASP A 163 16.65 0.25 13.24
CA ASP A 163 17.95 0.90 13.41
C ASP A 163 18.24 1.98 12.35
N GLY A 164 17.39 2.06 11.33
CA GLY A 164 17.51 3.04 10.25
C GLY A 164 16.48 2.81 9.15
N GLN A 165 16.61 3.59 8.09
CA GLN A 165 15.66 3.60 6.98
C GLN A 165 15.59 2.23 6.28
N ASP A 166 16.74 1.60 6.03
CA ASP A 166 16.80 0.30 5.34
C ASP A 166 16.23 -0.82 6.24
N GLY A 167 16.50 -0.77 7.54
CA GLY A 167 15.92 -1.68 8.52
C GLY A 167 14.39 -1.57 8.58
N ALA A 168 13.85 -0.35 8.53
CA ALA A 168 12.41 -0.13 8.48
C ALA A 168 11.77 -0.69 7.20
N ILE A 169 12.43 -0.53 6.06
CA ILE A 169 11.96 -1.09 4.77
C ILE A 169 12.00 -2.63 4.82
N ALA A 170 13.10 -3.20 5.32
CA ALA A 170 13.25 -4.66 5.44
C ALA A 170 12.20 -5.25 6.37
N ALA A 171 11.96 -4.65 7.55
CA ALA A 171 10.92 -5.08 8.48
C ALA A 171 9.52 -4.94 7.88
N SER A 172 9.25 -3.85 7.16
CA SER A 172 7.98 -3.65 6.45
C SER A 172 7.73 -4.74 5.41
N ASN A 173 8.72 -5.08 4.60
CA ASN A 173 8.61 -6.15 3.60
C ASN A 173 8.50 -7.53 4.26
N GLY A 174 9.22 -7.76 5.35
CA GLY A 174 9.16 -8.99 6.13
C GLY A 174 7.78 -9.29 6.74
N ILE A 175 7.00 -8.24 7.02
CA ILE A 175 5.60 -8.37 7.49
C ILE A 175 4.63 -8.36 6.31
N ALA A 176 4.85 -7.48 5.32
CA ALA A 176 3.93 -7.33 4.21
C ALA A 176 3.82 -8.59 3.34
N LEU A 177 4.94 -9.27 3.05
CA LEU A 177 4.93 -10.46 2.22
C LEU A 177 4.13 -11.61 2.84
N PRO A 178 4.35 -12.02 4.11
CA PRO A 178 3.49 -13.04 4.73
C PRO A 178 2.02 -12.64 4.78
N LEU A 179 1.70 -11.40 5.13
CA LEU A 179 0.32 -10.92 5.15
C LEU A 179 -0.34 -10.99 3.76
N LEU A 180 0.39 -10.63 2.71
CA LEU A 180 -0.11 -10.70 1.35
C LEU A 180 -0.40 -12.16 0.92
N PHE A 181 0.48 -13.10 1.27
CA PHE A 181 0.26 -14.52 0.97
C PHE A 181 -0.83 -15.16 1.84
N LEU A 182 -1.04 -14.67 3.07
CA LEU A 182 -2.12 -15.09 3.96
C LEU A 182 -3.49 -14.52 3.55
N SER A 183 -3.52 -13.47 2.73
CA SER A 183 -4.76 -12.78 2.32
C SER A 183 -5.38 -13.50 1.16
N GLU A 184 -5.69 -14.61 0.94
CA GLU A 184 -6.45 -15.28 -0.15
C GLU A 184 -6.48 -14.53 -1.51
N THR A 185 -5.74 -13.44 -1.61
CA THR A 185 -5.84 -12.44 -2.66
C THR A 185 -5.22 -12.91 -3.97
N PHE A 186 -4.13 -13.70 -3.91
CA PHE A 186 -3.45 -14.24 -5.09
C PHE A 186 -3.64 -15.75 -5.26
N VAL A 187 -3.89 -16.47 -4.17
CA VAL A 187 -4.01 -17.92 -4.18
C VAL A 187 -5.40 -18.32 -3.70
N GLN A 188 -6.09 -19.14 -4.47
CA GLN A 188 -7.42 -19.61 -4.09
C GLN A 188 -7.34 -20.45 -2.80
N PRO A 189 -8.28 -20.28 -1.83
CA PRO A 189 -8.30 -21.02 -0.58
C PRO A 189 -8.30 -22.53 -0.76
N ALA A 190 -8.87 -23.00 -1.86
CA ALA A 190 -8.94 -24.42 -2.20
C ALA A 190 -7.56 -25.06 -2.45
N LEU A 191 -6.55 -24.28 -2.82
CA LEU A 191 -5.18 -24.75 -3.08
C LEU A 191 -4.36 -24.89 -1.80
N PHE A 192 -4.82 -24.32 -0.67
CA PHE A 192 -4.12 -24.43 0.59
C PHE A 192 -4.45 -25.75 1.32
N PRO A 193 -3.47 -26.37 2.00
CA PRO A 193 -3.70 -27.51 2.88
C PRO A 193 -4.75 -27.20 3.97
N ALA A 194 -5.51 -28.21 4.39
CA ALA A 194 -6.59 -28.03 5.37
C ALA A 194 -6.13 -27.38 6.70
N TRP A 195 -4.91 -27.69 7.15
CA TRP A 195 -4.33 -27.12 8.36
C TRP A 195 -3.98 -25.63 8.27
N PHE A 196 -3.80 -25.12 7.04
CA PHE A 196 -3.42 -23.73 6.80
C PHE A 196 -4.64 -22.79 6.70
N ARG A 197 -5.81 -23.34 6.33
CA ARG A 197 -7.05 -22.55 6.13
C ARG A 197 -7.49 -21.71 7.34
N PRO A 198 -7.35 -22.15 8.61
CA PRO A 198 -7.69 -21.32 9.76
C PRO A 198 -6.83 -20.05 9.87
N LEU A 199 -5.58 -20.09 9.38
CA LEU A 199 -4.68 -18.92 9.38
C LEU A 199 -5.11 -17.84 8.37
N LEU A 200 -5.80 -18.23 7.29
CA LEU A 200 -6.32 -17.28 6.30
C LEU A 200 -7.39 -16.38 6.93
N ASN A 201 -8.23 -16.93 7.81
CA ASN A 201 -9.27 -16.17 8.52
C ASN A 201 -8.71 -15.14 9.51
N ALA A 202 -7.44 -15.24 9.87
CA ALA A 202 -6.77 -14.30 10.78
C ALA A 202 -6.11 -13.12 10.02
N SER A 203 -6.13 -13.14 8.69
CA SER A 203 -5.57 -12.06 7.88
C SER A 203 -6.44 -10.80 7.99
N PRO A 204 -5.85 -9.61 8.17
CA PRO A 204 -6.56 -8.33 8.17
C PRO A 204 -6.87 -7.78 6.76
N LEU A 205 -6.58 -8.54 5.72
CA LEU A 205 -6.75 -8.17 4.30
C LEU A 205 -7.92 -8.92 3.67
#